data_58bf50a87a03d780f24b70b8984bd48a
#
_entry.id   58bf50a87a03d780f24b70b8984bd48a
#
_cell.length_a   1.000
_cell.length_b   1.000
_cell.length_c   1.000
_cell.angle_alpha   90.00
_cell.angle_beta   90.00
_cell.angle_gamma   90.00
#
_symmetry.space_group_name_H-M   'P 1'
#
loop_
_entity.id
_entity.type
_entity.pdbx_description
1 polymer ?
#
loop_
_entity_poly.entity_id
_entity_poly.type
_entity_poly.pdbx_seq_one_letter_code
_entity_poly.pdbx_strand_id
1 'polypeptide(L)'
;PVEVARRLKGATGHDLLGGWGMTETGPAGTNIPLNRPDKVGTIGVPLPGIWMDVVALDEPERVLDQGETGELRIFGPNVTVGYLNRPDETATAFAGGGFLTGDIGFMDAEGFFTIVDRKKDMILSGGYNVYPQLIEQMIYEHPDVEEVLVIGVADAYRGEAAKAFVKLRPGAPALVLEDLRAFLKTRLGPHEMPSALELRDALPRTPVGKLSKLELKQEEAARRKAARAS
;
A
#
# COMPACT_ATOMS: atom_id res chain seq x y z
N PRO A 1 -7.31 -5.64 4.16
CA PRO A 1 -7.27 -6.70 3.15
C PRO A 1 -8.67 -7.25 2.89
N VAL A 2 -9.01 -7.57 1.63
CA VAL A 2 -10.30 -8.14 1.22
C VAL A 2 -10.59 -9.45 1.97
N GLU A 3 -9.55 -10.23 2.27
CA GLU A 3 -9.67 -11.48 3.04
C GLU A 3 -10.22 -11.24 4.45
N VAL A 4 -9.85 -10.17 5.12
CA VAL A 4 -10.38 -9.80 6.45
C VAL A 4 -11.87 -9.47 6.35
N ALA A 5 -12.30 -8.73 5.33
CA ALA A 5 -13.70 -8.42 5.08
C ALA A 5 -14.51 -9.70 4.81
N ARG A 6 -13.98 -10.63 4.01
CA ARG A 6 -14.60 -11.92 3.73
C ARG A 6 -14.77 -12.78 4.99
N ARG A 7 -13.75 -12.87 5.84
CA ARG A 7 -13.81 -13.60 7.12
C ARG A 7 -14.83 -12.99 8.08
N LEU A 8 -14.85 -11.65 8.16
CA LEU A 8 -15.84 -10.97 8.99
C LEU A 8 -17.27 -11.27 8.51
N LYS A 9 -17.51 -11.17 7.19
CA LYS A 9 -18.82 -11.50 6.61
C LYS A 9 -19.21 -12.95 6.89
N GLY A 10 -18.28 -13.91 6.76
CA GLY A 10 -18.52 -15.31 7.08
C GLY A 10 -18.85 -15.55 8.56
N ALA A 11 -18.25 -14.79 9.48
CA ALA A 11 -18.44 -14.95 10.91
C ALA A 11 -19.68 -14.20 11.44
N THR A 12 -20.08 -13.07 10.84
CA THR A 12 -21.10 -12.17 11.38
C THR A 12 -22.31 -11.97 10.46
N GLY A 13 -22.21 -12.35 9.18
CA GLY A 13 -23.19 -12.05 8.15
C GLY A 13 -23.19 -10.59 7.64
N HIS A 14 -22.32 -9.72 8.20
CA HIS A 14 -22.25 -8.30 7.86
C HIS A 14 -21.09 -7.98 6.91
N ASP A 15 -21.34 -7.06 5.97
CA ASP A 15 -20.30 -6.53 5.11
C ASP A 15 -19.45 -5.49 5.84
N LEU A 16 -18.13 -5.56 5.66
CA LEU A 16 -17.20 -4.52 6.11
C LEU A 16 -17.07 -3.48 4.99
N LEU A 17 -17.84 -2.41 5.08
CA LEU A 17 -17.73 -1.29 4.16
C LEU A 17 -16.68 -0.33 4.67
N GLY A 18 -15.66 -0.11 3.86
CA GLY A 18 -14.53 0.76 4.18
C GLY A 18 -14.74 2.19 3.71
N GLY A 19 -13.93 3.07 4.24
CA GLY A 19 -13.71 4.41 3.76
C GLY A 19 -12.25 4.77 3.92
N TRP A 20 -11.86 5.89 3.36
CA TRP A 20 -10.50 6.39 3.46
C TRP A 20 -10.50 7.86 3.89
N GLY A 21 -9.48 8.22 4.61
CA GLY A 21 -9.17 9.58 4.99
C GLY A 21 -7.86 9.62 5.76
N MET A 22 -7.34 10.82 5.96
CA MET A 22 -6.09 11.09 6.63
C MET A 22 -6.24 12.33 7.51
N THR A 23 -5.26 12.63 8.33
CA THR A 23 -5.28 13.83 9.20
C THR A 23 -5.52 15.10 8.39
N GLU A 24 -4.90 15.18 7.23
CA GLU A 24 -4.98 16.31 6.30
C GLU A 24 -6.35 16.47 5.64
N THR A 25 -7.26 15.50 5.79
CA THR A 25 -8.64 15.54 5.25
C THR A 25 -9.71 15.61 6.35
N GLY A 26 -9.33 15.84 7.60
CA GLY A 26 -10.16 16.09 8.76
C GLY A 26 -11.23 15.08 9.22
N PRO A 27 -10.99 13.76 9.34
CA PRO A 27 -10.17 12.73 8.70
C PRO A 27 -10.86 12.02 7.52
N ALA A 28 -11.92 12.54 6.96
CA ALA A 28 -12.80 11.88 5.98
C ALA A 28 -12.49 12.30 4.53
N GLY A 29 -12.42 11.35 3.61
CA GLY A 29 -12.23 11.60 2.18
C GLY A 29 -13.25 10.84 1.33
N THR A 30 -13.33 9.53 1.53
CA THR A 30 -14.22 8.66 0.74
C THR A 30 -14.97 7.66 1.62
N ASN A 31 -16.01 7.04 1.05
CA ASN A 31 -16.68 5.91 1.68
C ASN A 31 -17.32 4.99 0.62
N ILE A 32 -17.46 3.71 0.95
CA ILE A 32 -18.25 2.76 0.16
C ILE A 32 -19.72 2.95 0.51
N PRO A 33 -20.61 3.28 -0.45
CA PRO A 33 -22.05 3.39 -0.20
C PRO A 33 -22.63 2.08 0.32
N LEU A 34 -23.60 2.18 1.24
CA LEU A 34 -24.22 1.01 1.90
C LEU A 34 -24.88 0.03 0.92
N ASN A 35 -25.33 0.52 -0.23
CA ASN A 35 -25.95 -0.28 -1.28
C ASN A 35 -24.94 -0.88 -2.28
N ARG A 36 -23.62 -0.75 -2.02
CA ARG A 36 -22.55 -1.25 -2.88
C ARG A 36 -21.57 -2.18 -2.14
N PRO A 37 -22.05 -3.25 -1.50
CA PRO A 37 -21.19 -4.24 -0.83
C PRO A 37 -20.30 -5.01 -1.81
N ASP A 38 -20.58 -4.96 -3.11
CA ASP A 38 -19.74 -5.49 -4.19
C ASP A 38 -18.41 -4.74 -4.35
N LYS A 39 -18.30 -3.52 -3.82
CA LYS A 39 -17.09 -2.67 -3.89
C LYS A 39 -16.14 -2.82 -2.70
N VAL A 40 -16.32 -3.84 -1.87
CA VAL A 40 -15.35 -4.20 -0.83
C VAL A 40 -13.97 -4.43 -1.45
N GLY A 41 -12.96 -3.76 -0.88
CA GLY A 41 -11.59 -3.74 -1.45
C GLY A 41 -11.21 -2.41 -2.07
N THR A 42 -12.21 -1.56 -2.42
CA THR A 42 -11.98 -0.16 -2.77
C THR A 42 -12.00 0.73 -1.51
N ILE A 43 -11.64 1.99 -1.66
CA ILE A 43 -11.85 3.02 -0.63
C ILE A 43 -13.19 3.78 -0.83
N GLY A 44 -13.96 3.40 -1.83
CA GLY A 44 -15.26 3.99 -2.15
C GLY A 44 -15.18 5.16 -3.11
N VAL A 45 -16.18 6.04 -2.99
CA VAL A 45 -16.31 7.29 -3.76
C VAL A 45 -16.11 8.50 -2.86
N PRO A 46 -15.70 9.66 -3.39
CA PRO A 46 -15.58 10.89 -2.61
C PRO A 46 -16.89 11.25 -1.87
N LEU A 47 -16.76 11.75 -0.65
CA LEU A 47 -17.89 12.25 0.12
C LEU A 47 -18.46 13.53 -0.50
N PRO A 48 -19.74 13.89 -0.21
CA PRO A 48 -20.34 15.12 -0.73
C PRO A 48 -19.47 16.36 -0.46
N GLY A 49 -19.19 17.16 -1.51
CA GLY A 49 -18.36 18.35 -1.45
C GLY A 49 -16.86 18.07 -1.54
N ILE A 50 -16.44 16.81 -1.67
CA ILE A 50 -15.07 16.39 -1.91
C ILE A 50 -14.90 15.96 -3.35
N TRP A 51 -13.74 16.25 -3.92
CA TRP A 51 -13.35 15.87 -5.27
C TRP A 51 -12.04 15.10 -5.23
N MET A 52 -11.89 14.11 -6.10
CA MET A 52 -10.64 13.38 -6.24
C MET A 52 -10.36 13.06 -7.71
N ASP A 53 -9.10 13.05 -8.04
CA ASP A 53 -8.59 12.52 -9.29
C ASP A 53 -7.30 11.71 -9.07
N VAL A 54 -6.77 11.14 -10.15
CA VAL A 54 -5.51 10.39 -10.17
C VAL A 54 -4.54 11.16 -11.05
N VAL A 55 -3.34 11.41 -10.55
CA VAL A 55 -2.32 12.17 -11.27
C VAL A 55 -1.04 11.36 -11.50
N ALA A 56 -0.30 11.72 -12.55
CA ALA A 56 0.95 11.05 -12.86
C ALA A 56 1.99 11.26 -11.74
N LEU A 57 2.80 10.23 -11.49
CA LEU A 57 3.81 10.25 -10.41
C LEU A 57 4.97 11.21 -10.69
N ASP A 58 5.32 11.39 -11.95
CA ASP A 58 6.40 12.23 -12.46
C ASP A 58 5.93 13.63 -12.85
N GLU A 59 4.64 13.80 -13.12
CA GLU A 59 4.02 15.07 -13.54
C GLU A 59 2.69 15.27 -12.78
N PRO A 60 2.70 15.72 -11.51
CA PRO A 60 1.53 15.76 -10.63
C PRO A 60 0.39 16.70 -11.08
N GLU A 61 0.61 17.48 -12.12
CA GLU A 61 -0.44 18.31 -12.75
C GLU A 61 -1.20 17.56 -13.85
N ARG A 62 -0.65 16.47 -14.38
CA ARG A 62 -1.27 15.65 -15.41
C ARG A 62 -2.23 14.65 -14.81
N VAL A 63 -3.52 14.88 -15.03
CA VAL A 63 -4.59 13.94 -14.66
C VAL A 63 -4.53 12.73 -15.59
N LEU A 64 -4.68 11.55 -14.98
CA LEU A 64 -4.70 10.26 -15.68
C LEU A 64 -6.12 9.83 -16.03
N ASP A 65 -6.26 8.99 -17.04
CA ASP A 65 -7.53 8.38 -17.43
C ASP A 65 -7.99 7.31 -16.43
N GLN A 66 -9.27 6.94 -16.51
CA GLN A 66 -9.84 5.87 -15.69
C GLN A 66 -9.09 4.56 -15.89
N GLY A 67 -8.77 3.89 -14.79
CA GLY A 67 -8.00 2.65 -14.78
C GLY A 67 -6.49 2.82 -14.76
N GLU A 68 -5.96 4.01 -15.06
CA GLU A 68 -4.53 4.27 -14.93
C GLU A 68 -4.14 4.47 -13.47
N THR A 69 -2.95 3.95 -13.10
CA THR A 69 -2.43 4.02 -11.74
C THR A 69 -1.51 5.23 -11.57
N GLY A 70 -1.80 6.06 -10.58
CA GLY A 70 -1.03 7.25 -10.22
C GLY A 70 -1.22 7.65 -8.77
N GLU A 71 -0.82 8.87 -8.40
CA GLU A 71 -1.05 9.41 -7.07
C GLU A 71 -2.48 9.95 -6.94
N LEU A 72 -3.14 9.61 -5.86
CA LEU A 72 -4.46 10.15 -5.54
C LEU A 72 -4.32 11.61 -5.10
N ARG A 73 -5.09 12.50 -5.72
CA ARG A 73 -5.14 13.92 -5.38
C ARG A 73 -6.56 14.29 -4.95
N ILE A 74 -6.70 15.07 -3.87
CA ILE A 74 -7.97 15.39 -3.24
C ILE A 74 -8.18 16.89 -3.11
N PHE A 75 -9.43 17.33 -3.28
CA PHE A 75 -9.91 18.70 -3.13
C PHE A 75 -11.13 18.70 -2.22
N GLY A 76 -11.26 19.71 -1.38
CA GLY A 76 -12.47 19.86 -0.55
C GLY A 76 -12.28 20.85 0.58
N PRO A 77 -13.38 21.30 1.19
CA PRO A 77 -13.34 22.26 2.30
C PRO A 77 -12.73 21.68 3.59
N ASN A 78 -12.62 20.36 3.68
CA ASN A 78 -12.01 19.61 4.78
C ASN A 78 -10.51 19.36 4.61
N VAL A 79 -9.96 19.69 3.42
CA VAL A 79 -8.53 19.52 3.15
C VAL A 79 -7.76 20.63 3.85
N THR A 80 -6.65 20.23 4.52
CA THR A 80 -5.75 21.19 5.18
C THR A 80 -5.26 22.27 4.21
N VAL A 81 -4.97 23.44 4.73
CA VAL A 81 -4.34 24.54 3.97
C VAL A 81 -2.82 24.43 3.94
N GLY A 82 -2.23 23.49 4.71
CA GLY A 82 -0.79 23.26 4.76
C GLY A 82 -0.30 22.81 6.13
N TYR A 83 1.01 22.69 6.25
CA TYR A 83 1.70 22.28 7.48
C TYR A 83 2.26 23.50 8.22
N LEU A 84 1.90 23.62 9.50
CA LEU A 84 2.32 24.74 10.35
C LEU A 84 3.86 24.84 10.42
N ASN A 85 4.41 26.02 10.09
CA ASN A 85 5.85 26.31 10.07
C ASN A 85 6.66 25.40 9.11
N ARG A 86 6.03 24.84 8.07
CA ARG A 86 6.65 23.96 7.06
C ARG A 86 6.27 24.41 5.64
N PRO A 87 6.73 25.59 5.21
CA PRO A 87 6.34 26.14 3.91
C PRO A 87 6.79 25.27 2.72
N ASP A 88 7.99 24.69 2.79
CA ASP A 88 8.53 23.86 1.71
C ASP A 88 7.76 22.55 1.57
N GLU A 89 7.43 21.90 2.69
CA GLU A 89 6.61 20.69 2.70
C GLU A 89 5.19 21.01 2.24
N THR A 90 4.65 22.16 2.61
CA THR A 90 3.34 22.61 2.14
C THR A 90 3.35 22.82 0.63
N ALA A 91 4.36 23.49 0.09
CA ALA A 91 4.47 23.76 -1.34
C ALA A 91 4.52 22.46 -2.18
N THR A 92 5.19 21.43 -1.68
CA THR A 92 5.30 20.12 -2.37
C THR A 92 4.10 19.20 -2.15
N ALA A 93 3.25 19.51 -1.17
CA ALA A 93 2.06 18.71 -0.86
C ALA A 93 0.86 19.05 -1.77
N PHE A 94 0.94 20.07 -2.60
CA PHE A 94 -0.14 20.47 -3.50
C PHE A 94 0.32 20.51 -4.95
N ALA A 95 -0.57 20.13 -5.86
CA ALA A 95 -0.39 20.28 -7.30
C ALA A 95 -1.74 20.58 -7.94
N GLY A 96 -1.80 21.48 -8.93
CA GLY A 96 -3.04 21.86 -9.60
C GLY A 96 -4.17 22.31 -8.66
N GLY A 97 -3.82 22.84 -7.47
CA GLY A 97 -4.78 23.26 -6.45
C GLY A 97 -5.33 22.15 -5.54
N GLY A 98 -4.97 20.89 -5.77
CA GLY A 98 -5.36 19.75 -4.94
C GLY A 98 -4.22 19.25 -4.07
N PHE A 99 -4.57 18.58 -2.98
CA PHE A 99 -3.62 17.97 -2.04
C PHE A 99 -3.21 16.58 -2.54
N LEU A 100 -1.90 16.36 -2.66
CA LEU A 100 -1.29 15.07 -3.00
C LEU A 100 -1.26 14.16 -1.76
N THR A 101 -1.98 13.05 -1.82
CA THR A 101 -2.20 12.22 -0.62
C THR A 101 -1.00 11.35 -0.23
N GLY A 102 -0.06 11.14 -1.17
CA GLY A 102 0.99 10.15 -1.03
C GLY A 102 0.50 8.71 -1.16
N ASP A 103 -0.79 8.51 -1.45
CA ASP A 103 -1.36 7.19 -1.75
C ASP A 103 -1.41 7.00 -3.27
N ILE A 104 -0.95 5.85 -3.74
CA ILE A 104 -1.01 5.44 -5.15
C ILE A 104 -2.24 4.58 -5.35
N GLY A 105 -2.98 4.84 -6.42
CA GLY A 105 -4.20 4.13 -6.72
C GLY A 105 -4.72 4.41 -8.12
N PHE A 106 -5.91 3.96 -8.38
CA PHE A 106 -6.64 4.21 -9.62
C PHE A 106 -8.14 4.40 -9.35
N MET A 107 -8.84 4.97 -10.30
CA MET A 107 -10.30 5.10 -10.31
C MET A 107 -10.88 4.12 -11.34
N ASP A 108 -11.86 3.32 -10.96
CA ASP A 108 -12.56 2.42 -11.88
C ASP A 108 -13.60 3.18 -12.74
N ALA A 109 -14.18 2.48 -13.71
CA ALA A 109 -15.19 3.05 -14.64
C ALA A 109 -16.49 3.48 -13.95
N GLU A 110 -16.72 3.06 -12.70
CA GLU A 110 -17.89 3.45 -11.90
C GLU A 110 -17.54 4.58 -10.90
N GLY A 111 -16.31 5.10 -10.92
CA GLY A 111 -15.85 6.20 -10.05
C GLY A 111 -15.40 5.78 -8.67
N PHE A 112 -15.17 4.47 -8.42
CA PHE A 112 -14.62 3.98 -7.16
C PHE A 112 -13.09 4.02 -7.20
N PHE A 113 -12.50 4.51 -6.12
CA PHE A 113 -11.05 4.56 -5.96
C PHE A 113 -10.52 3.32 -5.24
N THR A 114 -9.40 2.83 -5.72
CA THR A 114 -8.66 1.72 -5.10
C THR A 114 -7.23 2.16 -4.81
N ILE A 115 -6.78 2.01 -3.56
CA ILE A 115 -5.38 2.23 -3.19
C ILE A 115 -4.60 0.94 -3.47
N VAL A 116 -3.47 1.07 -4.14
CA VAL A 116 -2.54 -0.03 -4.39
C VAL A 116 -1.33 0.02 -3.47
N ASP A 117 -0.85 1.22 -3.09
CA ASP A 117 0.26 1.39 -2.13
C ASP A 117 0.44 2.85 -1.70
N ARG A 118 1.47 3.09 -0.88
CA ARG A 118 2.01 4.41 -0.55
C ARG A 118 3.17 4.76 -1.48
N LYS A 119 3.21 5.99 -2.00
CA LYS A 119 4.29 6.50 -2.87
C LYS A 119 5.69 6.30 -2.26
N LYS A 120 5.85 6.55 -0.95
CA LYS A 120 7.09 6.38 -0.20
C LYS A 120 7.53 4.92 0.02
N ASP A 121 6.64 3.97 -0.21
CA ASP A 121 6.89 2.53 -0.01
C ASP A 121 7.08 1.79 -1.33
N MET A 122 6.76 2.43 -2.46
CA MET A 122 6.97 1.91 -3.81
C MET A 122 8.44 1.53 -4.02
N ILE A 123 8.65 0.39 -4.66
CA ILE A 123 9.97 -0.17 -4.97
C ILE A 123 10.25 0.07 -6.46
N LEU A 124 11.41 0.64 -6.76
CA LEU A 124 11.88 0.82 -8.13
C LEU A 124 12.75 -0.38 -8.54
N SER A 125 12.12 -1.39 -9.14
CA SER A 125 12.77 -2.65 -9.51
C SER A 125 13.00 -2.75 -11.01
N GLY A 126 14.23 -2.55 -11.46
CA GLY A 126 14.61 -2.65 -12.88
C GLY A 126 13.84 -1.68 -13.78
N GLY A 127 13.48 -0.50 -13.29
CA GLY A 127 12.68 0.51 -14.00
C GLY A 127 11.17 0.34 -13.87
N TYR A 128 10.71 -0.70 -13.17
CA TYR A 128 9.28 -0.91 -12.89
C TYR A 128 8.89 -0.39 -11.51
N ASN A 129 7.72 0.23 -11.43
CA ASN A 129 7.08 0.54 -10.17
C ASN A 129 6.46 -0.73 -9.59
N VAL A 130 6.99 -1.21 -8.49
CA VAL A 130 6.50 -2.38 -7.77
C VAL A 130 5.85 -1.93 -6.47
N TYR A 131 4.68 -2.43 -6.22
CA TYR A 131 3.83 -2.03 -5.09
C TYR A 131 3.82 -3.11 -4.01
N PRO A 132 4.58 -2.93 -2.91
CA PRO A 132 4.65 -3.90 -1.82
C PRO A 132 3.31 -4.38 -1.30
N GLN A 133 2.31 -3.51 -1.22
CA GLN A 133 1.00 -3.85 -0.70
C GLN A 133 0.26 -4.86 -1.58
N LEU A 134 0.43 -4.82 -2.90
CA LEU A 134 -0.12 -5.84 -3.82
C LEU A 134 0.55 -7.19 -3.57
N ILE A 135 1.87 -7.20 -3.38
CA ILE A 135 2.61 -8.43 -3.06
C ILE A 135 2.14 -9.00 -1.71
N GLU A 136 1.98 -8.13 -0.70
CA GLU A 136 1.45 -8.50 0.62
C GLU A 136 0.07 -9.14 0.51
N GLN A 137 -0.84 -8.59 -0.28
CA GLN A 137 -2.18 -9.13 -0.50
C GLN A 137 -2.13 -10.55 -1.07
N MET A 138 -1.26 -10.79 -2.06
CA MET A 138 -1.10 -12.12 -2.65
C MET A 138 -0.48 -13.13 -1.69
N ILE A 139 0.48 -12.70 -0.85
CA ILE A 139 1.09 -13.55 0.18
C ILE A 139 0.07 -13.87 1.29
N TYR A 140 -0.83 -12.94 1.64
CA TYR A 140 -1.90 -13.19 2.62
C TYR A 140 -2.87 -14.30 2.22
N GLU A 141 -2.98 -14.62 0.93
CA GLU A 141 -3.78 -15.75 0.46
C GLU A 141 -3.16 -17.11 0.78
N HIS A 142 -1.87 -17.14 1.15
CA HIS A 142 -1.22 -18.38 1.54
C HIS A 142 -1.79 -18.89 2.87
N PRO A 143 -2.22 -20.16 2.96
CA PRO A 143 -2.93 -20.70 4.14
C PRO A 143 -2.14 -20.61 5.45
N ASP A 144 -0.82 -20.72 5.36
CA ASP A 144 0.08 -20.75 6.51
C ASP A 144 0.52 -19.36 6.98
N VAL A 145 0.20 -18.28 6.24
CA VAL A 145 0.61 -16.92 6.57
C VAL A 145 -0.40 -16.28 7.53
N GLU A 146 0.12 -15.76 8.65
CA GLU A 146 -0.63 -14.96 9.62
C GLU A 146 -0.50 -13.46 9.33
N GLU A 147 0.75 -12.98 9.14
CA GLU A 147 1.05 -11.58 8.85
C GLU A 147 2.20 -11.50 7.83
N VAL A 148 2.20 -10.44 7.03
CA VAL A 148 3.27 -10.17 6.08
C VAL A 148 3.52 -8.68 5.96
N LEU A 149 4.78 -8.30 5.78
CA LEU A 149 5.23 -7.00 5.31
C LEU A 149 6.25 -7.20 4.19
N VAL A 150 6.16 -6.36 3.17
CA VAL A 150 7.13 -6.34 2.06
C VAL A 150 7.78 -4.96 2.00
N ILE A 151 9.10 -4.94 1.87
CA ILE A 151 9.87 -3.71 1.66
C ILE A 151 10.82 -3.86 0.48
N GLY A 152 11.25 -2.73 -0.08
CA GLY A 152 12.37 -2.68 -1.01
C GLY A 152 13.70 -2.86 -0.29
N VAL A 153 14.55 -3.72 -0.84
CA VAL A 153 15.94 -3.87 -0.43
C VAL A 153 16.84 -3.64 -1.62
N ALA A 154 18.07 -3.19 -1.37
CA ALA A 154 19.01 -2.94 -2.45
C ALA A 154 19.34 -4.24 -3.21
N ASP A 155 19.27 -4.16 -4.53
CA ASP A 155 19.62 -5.24 -5.46
C ASP A 155 20.65 -4.72 -6.46
N ALA A 156 21.72 -5.50 -6.69
CA ALA A 156 22.83 -5.07 -7.54
C ALA A 156 22.45 -4.92 -9.03
N TYR A 157 21.46 -5.67 -9.49
CA TYR A 157 21.03 -5.68 -10.89
C TYR A 157 19.81 -4.78 -11.12
N ARG A 158 18.84 -4.82 -10.21
CA ARG A 158 17.54 -4.13 -10.35
C ARG A 158 17.49 -2.75 -9.68
N GLY A 159 18.54 -2.37 -8.94
CA GLY A 159 18.53 -1.22 -8.02
C GLY A 159 17.84 -1.58 -6.71
N GLU A 160 16.57 -1.95 -6.77
CA GLU A 160 15.81 -2.48 -5.64
C GLU A 160 15.07 -3.77 -6.02
N ALA A 161 14.79 -4.61 -5.02
CA ALA A 161 13.96 -5.80 -5.14
C ALA A 161 13.09 -5.98 -3.90
N ALA A 162 11.96 -6.66 -4.05
CA ALA A 162 11.05 -6.93 -2.94
C ALA A 162 11.63 -7.99 -1.99
N LYS A 163 11.61 -7.73 -0.68
CA LYS A 163 11.87 -8.69 0.40
C LYS A 163 10.63 -8.84 1.25
N ALA A 164 10.17 -10.08 1.43
CA ALA A 164 9.03 -10.42 2.27
C ALA A 164 9.49 -10.79 3.68
N PHE A 165 8.82 -10.23 4.69
CA PHE A 165 8.91 -10.60 6.10
C PHE A 165 7.59 -11.24 6.50
N VAL A 166 7.62 -12.49 6.92
CA VAL A 166 6.41 -13.28 7.13
C VAL A 166 6.38 -13.85 8.54
N LYS A 167 5.23 -13.69 9.19
CA LYS A 167 4.87 -14.43 10.39
C LYS A 167 3.93 -15.55 9.99
N LEU A 168 4.30 -16.78 10.32
CA LEU A 168 3.48 -17.96 10.06
C LEU A 168 2.46 -18.18 11.16
N ARG A 169 1.38 -18.87 10.83
CA ARG A 169 0.40 -19.34 11.81
C ARG A 169 1.01 -20.35 12.75
N PRO A 170 0.52 -20.46 14.00
CA PRO A 170 0.97 -21.49 14.92
C PRO A 170 0.81 -22.90 14.34
N GLY A 171 1.90 -23.69 14.36
CA GLY A 171 1.90 -25.05 13.84
C GLY A 171 2.07 -25.19 12.33
N ALA A 172 2.17 -24.08 11.59
CA ALA A 172 2.46 -24.11 10.17
C ALA A 172 3.88 -24.66 9.89
N PRO A 173 4.08 -25.39 8.78
CA PRO A 173 5.42 -25.81 8.35
C PRO A 173 6.29 -24.58 8.00
N ALA A 174 7.61 -24.75 8.06
CA ALA A 174 8.53 -23.70 7.62
C ALA A 174 8.31 -23.41 6.13
N LEU A 175 8.15 -22.12 5.80
CA LEU A 175 8.00 -21.66 4.42
C LEU A 175 9.37 -21.22 3.89
N VAL A 176 9.78 -21.74 2.74
CA VAL A 176 11.01 -21.31 2.05
C VAL A 176 10.67 -20.42 0.86
N LEU A 177 11.67 -19.64 0.39
CA LEU A 177 11.47 -18.67 -0.68
C LEU A 177 10.98 -19.33 -1.99
N GLU A 178 11.47 -20.52 -2.30
CA GLU A 178 11.10 -21.28 -3.50
C GLU A 178 9.61 -21.64 -3.50
N ASP A 179 9.09 -22.10 -2.37
CA ASP A 179 7.68 -22.47 -2.21
C ASP A 179 6.79 -21.24 -2.28
N LEU A 180 7.20 -20.14 -1.62
CA LEU A 180 6.49 -18.86 -1.71
C LEU A 180 6.44 -18.36 -3.16
N ARG A 181 7.55 -18.42 -3.90
CA ARG A 181 7.61 -18.03 -5.32
C ARG A 181 6.75 -18.93 -6.20
N ALA A 182 6.73 -20.24 -5.95
CA ALA A 182 5.86 -21.18 -6.65
C ALA A 182 4.37 -20.84 -6.44
N PHE A 183 3.98 -20.51 -5.21
CA PHE A 183 2.64 -20.06 -4.87
C PHE A 183 2.26 -18.75 -5.58
N LEU A 184 3.19 -17.80 -5.69
CA LEU A 184 2.97 -16.47 -6.27
C LEU A 184 3.05 -16.45 -7.81
N LYS A 185 3.58 -17.48 -8.46
CA LYS A 185 3.91 -17.52 -9.89
C LYS A 185 2.74 -17.18 -10.83
N THR A 186 1.52 -17.52 -10.46
CA THR A 186 0.31 -17.24 -11.24
C THR A 186 -0.41 -15.96 -10.80
N ARG A 187 0.13 -15.26 -9.82
CA ARG A 187 -0.50 -14.10 -9.15
C ARG A 187 0.25 -12.80 -9.38
N LEU A 188 1.57 -12.88 -9.57
CA LEU A 188 2.47 -11.73 -9.67
C LEU A 188 3.31 -11.78 -10.94
N GLY A 189 3.67 -10.61 -11.45
CA GLY A 189 4.62 -10.47 -12.54
C GLY A 189 6.07 -10.76 -12.10
N PRO A 190 6.99 -11.03 -13.05
CA PRO A 190 8.38 -11.38 -12.73
C PRO A 190 9.14 -10.30 -11.93
N HIS A 191 8.80 -9.02 -12.10
CA HIS A 191 9.42 -7.89 -11.41
C HIS A 191 8.88 -7.69 -9.99
N GLU A 192 7.69 -8.22 -9.68
CA GLU A 192 7.03 -8.16 -8.37
C GLU A 192 7.45 -9.33 -7.46
N MET A 193 8.07 -10.38 -8.04
CA MET A 193 8.48 -11.57 -7.28
C MET A 193 9.47 -11.21 -6.17
N PRO A 194 9.20 -11.62 -4.91
CA PRO A 194 10.14 -11.44 -3.81
C PRO A 194 11.49 -12.07 -4.12
N SER A 195 12.58 -11.30 -3.92
CA SER A 195 13.96 -11.78 -4.05
C SER A 195 14.46 -12.48 -2.80
N ALA A 196 13.83 -12.19 -1.66
CA ALA A 196 14.19 -12.77 -0.36
C ALA A 196 12.95 -12.94 0.52
N LEU A 197 13.02 -13.92 1.43
CA LEU A 197 12.03 -14.21 2.46
C LEU A 197 12.74 -14.28 3.82
N GLU A 198 12.16 -13.63 4.82
CA GLU A 198 12.60 -13.74 6.21
C GLU A 198 11.42 -14.06 7.11
N LEU A 199 11.50 -15.19 7.82
CA LEU A 199 10.49 -15.57 8.80
C LEU A 199 10.75 -14.84 10.13
N ARG A 200 9.69 -14.37 10.77
CA ARG A 200 9.70 -13.64 12.04
C ARG A 200 8.62 -14.15 12.98
N ASP A 201 8.91 -14.23 14.27
CA ASP A 201 7.90 -14.57 15.30
C ASP A 201 6.91 -13.42 15.51
N ALA A 202 7.34 -12.19 15.27
CA ALA A 202 6.50 -10.99 15.32
C ALA A 202 6.98 -9.97 14.27
N LEU A 203 6.03 -9.22 13.70
CA LEU A 203 6.33 -8.08 12.83
C LEU A 203 6.21 -6.75 13.60
N PRO A 204 7.04 -5.74 13.25
CA PRO A 204 7.02 -4.44 13.92
C PRO A 204 5.66 -3.75 13.83
N ARG A 205 5.29 -3.04 14.89
CA ARG A 205 4.03 -2.31 14.98
C ARG A 205 4.24 -0.88 15.47
N THR A 206 3.38 0.01 15.02
CA THR A 206 3.27 1.36 15.58
C THR A 206 2.73 1.31 17.00
N PRO A 207 2.87 2.40 17.80
CA PRO A 207 2.28 2.47 19.15
C PRO A 207 0.76 2.22 19.21
N VAL A 208 0.06 2.46 18.08
CA VAL A 208 -1.39 2.19 17.96
C VAL A 208 -1.70 0.79 17.39
N GLY A 209 -0.70 -0.11 17.34
CA GLY A 209 -0.87 -1.52 16.98
C GLY A 209 -0.91 -1.84 15.48
N LYS A 210 -0.73 -0.86 14.57
CA LYS A 210 -0.65 -1.10 13.12
C LYS A 210 0.72 -1.63 12.73
N LEU A 211 0.79 -2.56 11.78
CA LEU A 211 2.05 -3.02 11.19
C LEU A 211 2.87 -1.85 10.63
N SER A 212 4.20 -1.88 10.83
CA SER A 212 5.10 -0.80 10.45
C SER A 212 6.31 -1.31 9.66
N LYS A 213 6.53 -0.74 8.48
CA LYS A 213 7.71 -1.04 7.64
C LYS A 213 8.98 -0.30 8.10
N LEU A 214 8.84 0.71 8.99
CA LEU A 214 9.93 1.63 9.34
C LEU A 214 11.12 0.90 9.95
N GLU A 215 10.88 0.08 10.97
CA GLU A 215 11.94 -0.67 11.66
C GLU A 215 12.64 -1.65 10.71
N LEU A 216 11.88 -2.36 9.87
CA LEU A 216 12.45 -3.28 8.88
C LEU A 216 13.36 -2.56 7.88
N LYS A 217 12.96 -1.37 7.40
CA LYS A 217 13.79 -0.53 6.52
C LYS A 217 15.07 -0.08 7.23
N GLN A 218 15.00 0.27 8.52
CA GLN A 218 16.16 0.65 9.33
C GLN A 218 17.11 -0.53 9.55
N GLU A 219 16.59 -1.71 9.89
CA GLU A 219 17.38 -2.93 10.03
C GLU A 219 18.13 -3.28 8.75
N GLU A 220 17.45 -3.28 7.60
CA GLU A 220 18.07 -3.59 6.31
C GLU A 220 19.13 -2.54 5.92
N ALA A 221 18.88 -1.26 6.19
CA ALA A 221 19.87 -0.21 5.98
C ALA A 221 21.13 -0.41 6.86
N ALA A 222 20.97 -0.84 8.10
CA ALA A 222 22.06 -1.15 9.01
C ALA A 222 22.86 -2.38 8.54
N ARG A 223 22.18 -3.48 8.14
CA ARG A 223 22.80 -4.67 7.57
C ARG A 223 23.65 -4.33 6.33
N ARG A 224 23.12 -3.49 5.45
CA ARG A 224 23.84 -3.03 4.25
C ARG A 224 25.09 -2.23 4.59
N LYS A 225 25.04 -1.35 5.61
CA LYS A 225 26.24 -0.61 6.06
C LYS A 225 27.31 -1.54 6.60
N ALA A 226 26.93 -2.50 7.42
CA ALA A 226 27.85 -3.49 7.98
C ALA A 226 28.54 -4.33 6.90
N ALA A 227 27.77 -4.80 5.91
CA ALA A 227 28.30 -5.60 4.78
C ALA A 227 29.23 -4.81 3.84
N ARG A 228 29.19 -3.47 3.82
CA ARG A 228 30.10 -2.62 3.03
C ARG A 228 31.38 -2.27 3.78
N ALA A 229 31.41 -2.44 5.10
CA ALA A 229 32.54 -2.13 5.97
C ALA A 229 33.45 -3.35 6.22
N SER A 230 33.01 -4.55 5.87
CA SER A 230 33.75 -5.81 5.87
C SER A 230 34.29 -6.16 4.50
#